data_334cf620cfd4f28e05ed3b5ed18eb38a
#
_entry.id   334cf620cfd4f28e05ed3b5ed18eb38a
#
_cell.length_a   1.000
_cell.length_b   1.000
_cell.length_c   1.000
_cell.angle_alpha   90.00
_cell.angle_beta   90.00
_cell.angle_gamma   90.00
#
_symmetry.space_group_name_H-M   'P 1'
#
loop_
_entity.id
_entity.type
_entity.pdbx_description
1 polymer ?
#
loop_
_entity_poly.entity_id
_entity_poly.type
_entity_poly.pdbx_seq_one_letter_code
_entity_poly.pdbx_strand_id
1 'polypeptide(L)'
;MKIERCVYNPLLTPADVKPSRQDFKIDGVFNCGVTEYKGEVILLCRVAESVICKNEDEVCIPIVKKVDDKDEIQVITYRKSECPQLDFSDTRHVSKRGKKKSNILNLTSLSHLRIARSKDGIHFEIDEHPAIFPLAEEESWGMEDPRITKIDDTYYINYTSVTENGAGTSLISTKDFCKFERHGIIFAPENKDVTIFPQKINGKYVAFNRPVPCGIGNPQMWIAKSPDLIHWGEQRHFCGISSDT
;
A
#
# COMPACT_ATOMS: atom_id res chain seq x y z
N MET A 1 -8.47 30.21 -6.20
CA MET A 1 -8.76 29.65 -4.87
C MET A 1 -7.43 29.55 -4.13
N LYS A 2 -7.30 30.16 -2.95
CA LYS A 2 -6.07 30.06 -2.14
C LYS A 2 -6.18 28.80 -1.29
N ILE A 3 -5.25 27.87 -1.47
CA ILE A 3 -5.17 26.66 -0.63
C ILE A 3 -4.31 27.00 0.57
N GLU A 4 -4.85 26.81 1.76
CA GLU A 4 -4.12 27.01 3.01
C GLU A 4 -3.84 25.66 3.66
N ARG A 5 -2.60 25.46 4.11
CA ARG A 5 -2.21 24.27 4.84
C ARG A 5 -2.70 24.41 6.28
N CYS A 6 -3.33 23.34 6.80
CA CYS A 6 -3.73 23.29 8.21
C CYS A 6 -2.51 23.51 9.11
N VAL A 7 -2.67 24.36 10.12
CA VAL A 7 -1.60 24.69 11.07
C VAL A 7 -1.19 23.51 11.95
N TYR A 8 -2.05 22.52 12.09
CA TYR A 8 -1.79 21.28 12.86
C TYR A 8 -1.10 20.18 12.04
N ASN A 9 -0.77 20.43 10.75
CA ASN A 9 -0.01 19.44 9.97
C ASN A 9 1.43 19.25 10.49
N PRO A 10 1.93 18.02 10.57
CA PRO A 10 1.27 16.74 10.23
C PRO A 10 0.24 16.34 11.29
N LEU A 11 -0.94 15.83 10.85
CA LEU A 11 -2.04 15.41 11.73
C LEU A 11 -1.73 14.11 12.50
N LEU A 12 -0.91 13.25 11.94
CA LEU A 12 -0.39 12.01 12.52
C LEU A 12 1.08 11.85 12.16
N THR A 13 1.85 11.33 13.09
CA THR A 13 3.29 11.08 12.95
C THR A 13 3.62 9.64 13.40
N PRO A 14 4.81 9.11 13.12
CA PRO A 14 5.25 7.85 13.68
C PRO A 14 5.18 7.75 15.21
N ALA A 15 5.30 8.88 15.92
CA ALA A 15 5.24 8.92 17.39
C ALA A 15 3.83 8.64 17.94
N ASP A 16 2.79 8.80 17.13
CA ASP A 16 1.40 8.57 17.51
C ASP A 16 0.99 7.10 17.35
N VAL A 17 1.88 6.25 16.81
CA VAL A 17 1.59 4.86 16.44
C VAL A 17 2.46 3.89 17.22
N LYS A 18 1.87 2.93 17.89
CA LYS A 18 2.61 1.83 18.54
C LYS A 18 3.03 0.78 17.50
N PRO A 19 4.28 0.27 17.55
CA PRO A 19 4.69 -0.85 16.71
C PRO A 19 3.79 -2.07 16.89
N SER A 20 3.59 -2.84 15.82
CA SER A 20 2.80 -4.09 15.86
C SER A 20 3.52 -5.21 16.63
N ARG A 21 4.86 -5.12 16.76
CA ARG A 21 5.72 -6.04 17.51
C ARG A 21 6.75 -5.23 18.30
N GLN A 22 7.23 -5.81 19.42
CA GLN A 22 8.23 -5.15 20.30
C GLN A 22 9.60 -4.95 19.64
N ASP A 23 9.95 -5.79 18.66
CA ASP A 23 11.20 -5.71 17.90
C ASP A 23 11.09 -4.85 16.63
N PHE A 24 9.97 -4.13 16.47
CA PHE A 24 9.71 -3.24 15.33
C PHE A 24 9.75 -1.77 15.75
N LYS A 25 10.00 -0.92 14.77
CA LYS A 25 9.84 0.54 14.87
C LYS A 25 8.97 1.03 13.72
N ILE A 26 8.25 2.13 13.96
CA ILE A 26 7.45 2.81 12.94
C ILE A 26 8.38 3.68 12.09
N ASP A 27 8.44 3.40 10.80
CA ASP A 27 9.19 4.21 9.84
C ASP A 27 8.34 5.34 9.26
N GLY A 28 7.02 5.14 9.15
CA GLY A 28 6.13 6.16 8.60
C GLY A 28 4.65 5.85 8.75
N VAL A 29 3.86 6.94 8.74
CA VAL A 29 2.38 6.93 8.63
C VAL A 29 2.04 7.90 7.52
N PHE A 30 1.48 7.43 6.40
CA PHE A 30 1.32 8.24 5.20
C PHE A 30 0.33 7.62 4.21
N ASN A 31 0.05 8.34 3.11
CA ASN A 31 -0.75 7.89 1.96
C ASN A 31 -2.10 7.28 2.36
N CYS A 32 -2.86 8.00 3.19
CA CYS A 32 -4.12 7.51 3.74
C CYS A 32 -5.24 7.51 2.69
N GLY A 33 -6.05 6.45 2.67
CA GLY A 33 -7.40 6.52 2.15
C GLY A 33 -8.30 7.33 3.09
N VAL A 34 -9.16 8.20 2.56
CA VAL A 34 -10.00 9.09 3.36
C VAL A 34 -11.46 8.90 2.99
N THR A 35 -12.34 8.87 3.99
CA THR A 35 -13.78 8.87 3.80
C THR A 35 -14.51 9.37 5.06
N GLU A 36 -15.83 9.51 4.97
CA GLU A 36 -16.71 9.77 6.10
C GLU A 36 -17.52 8.51 6.44
N TYR A 37 -17.64 8.19 7.72
CA TYR A 37 -18.47 7.13 8.22
C TYR A 37 -19.14 7.53 9.55
N LYS A 38 -20.48 7.51 9.59
CA LYS A 38 -21.30 7.84 10.79
C LYS A 38 -20.95 9.20 11.44
N GLY A 39 -20.62 10.20 10.62
CA GLY A 39 -20.29 11.54 11.11
C GLY A 39 -18.85 11.69 11.61
N GLU A 40 -18.00 10.71 11.38
CA GLU A 40 -16.58 10.78 11.67
C GLU A 40 -15.78 10.74 10.36
N VAL A 41 -14.66 11.46 10.31
CA VAL A 41 -13.65 11.33 9.27
C VAL A 41 -12.80 10.11 9.57
N ILE A 42 -12.73 9.19 8.62
CA ILE A 42 -11.93 7.97 8.69
C ILE A 42 -10.70 8.13 7.80
N LEU A 43 -9.53 7.93 8.38
CA LEU A 43 -8.29 7.71 7.63
C LEU A 43 -7.94 6.22 7.71
N LEU A 44 -7.76 5.59 6.56
CA LEU A 44 -7.11 4.29 6.48
C LEU A 44 -5.65 4.52 6.15
N CYS A 45 -4.82 4.53 7.18
CA CYS A 45 -3.41 4.91 7.09
C CYS A 45 -2.55 3.73 6.65
N ARG A 46 -1.65 3.95 5.69
CA ARG A 46 -0.49 3.07 5.50
C ARG A 46 0.48 3.32 6.64
N VAL A 47 0.78 2.29 7.40
CA VAL A 47 1.80 2.28 8.45
C VAL A 47 2.92 1.37 8.01
N ALA A 48 4.13 1.91 7.85
CA ALA A 48 5.33 1.17 7.51
C ALA A 48 6.15 0.92 8.77
N GLU A 49 6.54 -0.32 8.97
CA GLU A 49 7.33 -0.78 10.12
C GLU A 49 8.57 -1.52 9.65
N SER A 50 9.70 -1.34 10.31
CA SER A 50 10.92 -2.12 10.11
C SER A 50 11.40 -2.77 11.38
N VAL A 51 12.18 -3.84 11.23
CA VAL A 51 12.80 -4.57 12.34
C VAL A 51 13.94 -3.74 12.90
N ILE A 52 14.04 -3.67 14.23
CA ILE A 52 15.19 -3.07 14.92
C ILE A 52 16.38 -4.06 14.83
N CYS A 53 17.33 -3.80 13.93
CA CYS A 53 18.54 -4.59 13.84
C CYS A 53 19.45 -4.36 15.05
N LYS A 54 20.09 -5.41 15.53
CA LYS A 54 21.00 -5.36 16.69
C LYS A 54 22.41 -4.88 16.33
N ASN A 55 22.79 -4.99 15.05
CA ASN A 55 24.14 -4.69 14.55
C ASN A 55 24.03 -3.81 13.30
N GLU A 56 24.91 -2.83 13.16
CA GLU A 56 24.99 -1.94 11.97
C GLU A 56 25.39 -2.68 10.67
N ASP A 57 26.10 -3.82 10.79
CA ASP A 57 26.40 -4.70 9.64
C ASP A 57 25.19 -5.49 9.16
N GLU A 58 24.08 -5.53 9.91
CA GLU A 58 22.89 -6.28 9.59
C GLU A 58 21.81 -5.43 8.91
N VAL A 59 21.05 -6.07 8.01
CA VAL A 59 19.78 -5.57 7.46
C VAL A 59 18.73 -6.63 7.70
N CYS A 60 17.70 -6.30 8.50
CA CYS A 60 16.65 -7.21 8.91
C CYS A 60 15.38 -6.91 8.09
N ILE A 61 14.88 -7.90 7.41
CA ILE A 61 13.78 -7.81 6.44
C ILE A 61 12.56 -8.53 6.99
N PRO A 62 11.46 -7.85 7.30
CA PRO A 62 10.20 -8.50 7.66
C PRO A 62 9.49 -9.00 6.40
N ILE A 63 9.09 -10.27 6.41
CA ILE A 63 8.30 -10.89 5.34
C ILE A 63 7.17 -11.69 5.97
N VAL A 64 5.97 -11.61 5.42
CA VAL A 64 4.85 -12.48 5.79
C VAL A 64 4.98 -13.80 5.06
N LYS A 65 4.96 -14.91 5.80
CA LYS A 65 5.00 -16.27 5.25
C LYS A 65 3.92 -17.14 5.88
N LYS A 66 3.50 -18.16 5.14
CA LYS A 66 2.62 -19.20 5.66
C LYS A 66 3.42 -20.18 6.52
N VAL A 67 3.03 -20.33 7.77
CA VAL A 67 3.59 -21.29 8.74
C VAL A 67 2.42 -22.01 9.40
N ASP A 68 2.32 -23.31 9.24
CA ASP A 68 1.22 -24.13 9.77
C ASP A 68 -0.17 -23.52 9.47
N ASP A 69 -0.39 -23.16 8.20
CA ASP A 69 -1.60 -22.50 7.67
C ASP A 69 -1.93 -21.12 8.25
N LYS A 70 -1.02 -20.51 9.01
CA LYS A 70 -1.14 -19.14 9.51
C LYS A 70 -0.19 -18.19 8.80
N ASP A 71 -0.63 -16.96 8.61
CA ASP A 71 0.21 -15.90 8.08
C ASP A 71 1.03 -15.28 9.23
N GLU A 72 2.35 -15.47 9.19
CA GLU A 72 3.27 -15.02 10.24
C GLU A 72 4.42 -14.18 9.67
N ILE A 73 4.85 -13.18 10.45
CA ILE A 73 6.05 -12.41 10.10
C ILE A 73 7.30 -13.23 10.42
N GLN A 74 8.08 -13.49 9.40
CA GLN A 74 9.45 -13.98 9.52
C GLN A 74 10.45 -12.86 9.22
N VAL A 75 11.60 -12.91 9.85
CA VAL A 75 12.69 -11.94 9.65
C VAL A 75 13.84 -12.62 8.94
N ILE A 76 14.18 -12.11 7.74
CA ILE A 76 15.40 -12.47 7.02
C ILE A 76 16.48 -11.48 7.41
N THR A 77 17.67 -11.95 7.77
CA THR A 77 18.80 -11.09 8.12
C THR A 77 19.91 -11.26 7.09
N TYR A 78 20.34 -10.16 6.49
CA TYR A 78 21.55 -10.08 5.67
C TYR A 78 22.67 -9.44 6.47
N ARG A 79 23.89 -9.99 6.40
CA ARG A 79 25.10 -9.31 6.83
C ARG A 79 25.77 -8.67 5.64
N LYS A 80 25.92 -7.32 5.68
CA LYS A 80 26.47 -6.54 4.57
C LYS A 80 27.87 -7.00 4.18
N SER A 81 28.71 -7.32 5.20
CA SER A 81 30.08 -7.83 5.01
C SER A 81 30.13 -9.20 4.31
N GLU A 82 29.11 -10.04 4.49
CA GLU A 82 29.04 -11.38 3.90
C GLU A 82 28.33 -11.38 2.51
N CYS A 83 27.71 -10.27 2.12
CA CYS A 83 26.90 -10.17 0.90
C CYS A 83 27.41 -9.06 -0.06
N PRO A 84 28.67 -9.11 -0.56
CA PRO A 84 29.24 -8.07 -1.43
C PRO A 84 28.51 -7.92 -2.76
N GLN A 85 27.75 -8.93 -3.20
CA GLN A 85 26.94 -8.93 -4.42
C GLN A 85 25.63 -8.14 -4.28
N LEU A 86 25.26 -7.73 -3.05
CA LEU A 86 24.04 -6.98 -2.78
C LEU A 86 24.37 -5.49 -2.58
N ASP A 87 23.36 -4.67 -2.87
CA ASP A 87 23.37 -3.23 -2.66
C ASP A 87 22.40 -2.88 -1.54
N PHE A 88 22.93 -2.21 -0.52
CA PHE A 88 22.23 -1.74 0.68
C PHE A 88 22.23 -0.21 0.78
N SER A 89 22.56 0.51 -0.30
CA SER A 89 22.68 1.98 -0.30
C SER A 89 21.32 2.68 -0.19
N ASP A 90 20.25 2.06 -0.72
CA ASP A 90 18.88 2.53 -0.50
C ASP A 90 18.31 1.84 0.74
N THR A 91 17.94 2.64 1.75
CA THR A 91 17.42 2.13 3.01
C THR A 91 16.03 1.47 2.90
N ARG A 92 15.34 1.63 1.76
CA ARG A 92 13.99 1.09 1.53
C ARG A 92 13.97 -0.33 0.97
N HIS A 93 15.09 -0.78 0.41
CA HIS A 93 15.15 -2.10 -0.21
C HIS A 93 16.57 -2.65 -0.29
N VAL A 94 16.66 -3.96 -0.42
CA VAL A 94 17.89 -4.67 -0.78
C VAL A 94 17.81 -5.05 -2.24
N SER A 95 18.87 -4.80 -3.02
CA SER A 95 18.93 -5.12 -4.43
C SER A 95 20.23 -5.83 -4.84
N LYS A 96 20.28 -6.42 -6.05
CA LYS A 96 21.51 -6.99 -6.61
C LYS A 96 22.37 -5.89 -7.25
N ARG A 97 23.66 -5.83 -6.97
CA ARG A 97 24.58 -4.88 -7.59
C ARG A 97 24.69 -5.07 -9.10
N GLY A 98 24.87 -3.98 -9.83
CA GLY A 98 25.27 -3.98 -11.24
C GLY A 98 24.19 -4.31 -12.26
N LYS A 99 22.92 -4.42 -11.86
CA LYS A 99 21.81 -4.60 -12.79
C LYS A 99 20.90 -3.37 -12.82
N LYS A 100 20.36 -3.05 -14.00
CA LYS A 100 19.35 -1.99 -14.17
C LYS A 100 18.01 -2.45 -13.58
N LYS A 101 17.09 -1.50 -13.32
CA LYS A 101 15.72 -1.64 -12.79
C LYS A 101 15.17 -3.08 -12.72
N SER A 102 14.51 -3.45 -11.65
CA SER A 102 13.90 -4.76 -11.33
C SER A 102 14.78 -5.76 -10.55
N ASN A 103 15.71 -5.27 -9.74
CA ASN A 103 16.59 -6.14 -8.94
C ASN A 103 16.35 -6.02 -7.45
N ILE A 104 15.23 -5.44 -7.06
CA ILE A 104 14.82 -5.44 -5.65
C ILE A 104 14.58 -6.89 -5.25
N LEU A 105 15.31 -7.33 -4.24
CA LEU A 105 15.17 -8.66 -3.66
C LEU A 105 14.19 -8.65 -2.51
N ASN A 106 14.16 -7.56 -1.74
CA ASN A 106 13.29 -7.41 -0.59
C ASN A 106 13.09 -5.92 -0.29
N LEU A 107 11.93 -5.58 0.24
CA LEU A 107 11.71 -4.32 0.94
C LEU A 107 12.21 -4.44 2.38
N THR A 108 12.73 -3.36 2.95
CA THR A 108 13.27 -3.33 4.33
C THR A 108 12.20 -3.06 5.39
N SER A 109 11.01 -2.68 4.96
CA SER A 109 9.85 -2.45 5.82
C SER A 109 8.65 -3.26 5.35
N LEU A 110 7.75 -3.56 6.28
CA LEU A 110 6.44 -4.15 6.02
C LEU A 110 5.38 -3.08 6.29
N SER A 111 4.51 -2.85 5.33
CA SER A 111 3.38 -1.94 5.50
C SER A 111 2.09 -2.71 5.75
N HIS A 112 1.27 -2.19 6.66
CA HIS A 112 -0.09 -2.65 6.95
C HIS A 112 -1.04 -1.45 7.02
N LEU A 113 -2.35 -1.68 7.18
CA LEU A 113 -3.34 -0.62 7.21
C LEU A 113 -3.96 -0.47 8.60
N ARG A 114 -3.95 0.78 9.13
CA ARG A 114 -4.61 1.16 10.39
C ARG A 114 -5.67 2.21 10.17
N ILE A 115 -6.69 2.17 11.00
CA ILE A 115 -7.74 3.18 10.99
C ILE A 115 -7.39 4.26 12.02
N ALA A 116 -7.57 5.51 11.59
CA ALA A 116 -7.63 6.65 12.49
C ALA A 116 -8.99 7.35 12.30
N ARG A 117 -9.56 7.86 13.40
CA ARG A 117 -10.88 8.49 13.44
C ARG A 117 -10.79 9.89 13.99
N SER A 118 -11.63 10.78 13.45
CA SER A 118 -11.74 12.15 13.93
C SER A 118 -13.18 12.66 13.76
N LYS A 119 -13.65 13.45 14.72
CA LYS A 119 -14.94 14.15 14.63
C LYS A 119 -14.84 15.53 13.98
N ASP A 120 -13.65 16.11 13.97
CA ASP A 120 -13.41 17.47 13.48
C ASP A 120 -12.49 17.54 12.26
N GLY A 121 -11.92 16.37 11.84
CA GLY A 121 -10.96 16.30 10.74
C GLY A 121 -9.57 16.83 11.04
N ILE A 122 -9.27 17.14 12.31
CA ILE A 122 -8.01 17.70 12.78
C ILE A 122 -7.38 16.79 13.83
N HIS A 123 -8.13 16.42 14.85
CA HIS A 123 -7.64 15.58 15.94
C HIS A 123 -8.03 14.13 15.68
N PHE A 124 -7.03 13.30 15.36
CA PHE A 124 -7.22 11.91 15.01
C PHE A 124 -6.74 10.98 16.12
N GLU A 125 -7.54 9.97 16.41
CA GLU A 125 -7.17 8.83 17.24
C GLU A 125 -6.92 7.63 16.32
N ILE A 126 -5.68 7.09 16.34
CA ILE A 126 -5.31 5.93 15.55
C ILE A 126 -5.45 4.64 16.36
N ASP A 127 -6.01 3.59 15.75
CA ASP A 127 -6.20 2.29 16.40
C ASP A 127 -4.86 1.68 16.84
N GLU A 128 -4.82 1.03 17.99
CA GLU A 128 -3.61 0.41 18.54
C GLU A 128 -3.10 -0.74 17.68
N HIS A 129 -4.01 -1.46 17.01
CA HIS A 129 -3.69 -2.61 16.18
C HIS A 129 -4.01 -2.36 14.70
N PRO A 130 -3.33 -3.04 13.78
CA PRO A 130 -3.69 -3.02 12.36
C PRO A 130 -5.16 -3.45 12.16
N ALA A 131 -5.91 -2.67 11.38
CA ALA A 131 -7.24 -3.07 10.94
C ALA A 131 -7.17 -4.14 9.84
N ILE A 132 -6.14 -4.04 8.99
CA ILE A 132 -5.89 -5.01 7.92
C ILE A 132 -4.38 -5.29 7.92
N PHE A 133 -4.03 -6.57 8.06
CA PHE A 133 -2.66 -7.04 8.06
C PHE A 133 -2.37 -7.86 6.79
N PRO A 134 -1.14 -7.79 6.23
CA PRO A 134 -0.78 -8.50 5.01
C PRO A 134 -0.93 -10.02 5.11
N LEU A 135 -1.34 -10.66 4.00
CA LEU A 135 -1.34 -12.11 3.83
C LEU A 135 -0.10 -12.58 3.07
N ALA A 136 0.37 -13.79 3.37
CA ALA A 136 1.59 -14.34 2.77
C ALA A 136 1.48 -14.51 1.24
N GLU A 137 0.33 -14.87 0.74
CA GLU A 137 0.13 -15.25 -0.66
C GLU A 137 0.20 -14.05 -1.62
N GLU A 138 -0.47 -12.95 -1.27
CA GLU A 138 -0.63 -11.80 -2.17
C GLU A 138 0.07 -10.53 -1.68
N GLU A 139 0.54 -10.49 -0.42
CA GLU A 139 1.00 -9.29 0.26
C GLU A 139 2.25 -9.55 1.12
N SER A 140 3.07 -10.55 0.75
CA SER A 140 4.20 -10.99 1.57
C SER A 140 5.20 -9.87 1.93
N TRP A 141 5.25 -8.79 1.14
CA TRP A 141 6.06 -7.59 1.37
C TRP A 141 5.26 -6.37 1.81
N GLY A 142 3.95 -6.54 2.06
CA GLY A 142 3.07 -5.53 2.63
C GLY A 142 1.97 -5.01 1.72
N MET A 143 1.19 -4.10 2.30
CA MET A 143 0.05 -3.41 1.71
C MET A 143 0.32 -1.92 1.67
N GLU A 144 0.14 -1.28 0.51
CA GLU A 144 0.50 0.12 0.31
C GLU A 144 -0.68 0.95 -0.23
N ASP A 145 -0.70 2.22 0.14
CA ASP A 145 -1.44 3.32 -0.49
C ASP A 145 -2.94 3.03 -0.73
N PRO A 146 -3.71 2.77 0.33
CA PRO A 146 -5.12 2.46 0.23
C PRO A 146 -5.91 3.67 -0.29
N ARG A 147 -6.91 3.41 -1.13
CA ARG A 147 -7.87 4.40 -1.63
C ARG A 147 -9.29 3.90 -1.40
N ILE A 148 -10.12 4.73 -0.81
CA ILE A 148 -11.49 4.38 -0.43
C ILE A 148 -12.46 5.01 -1.40
N THR A 149 -13.33 4.18 -1.98
CA THR A 149 -14.45 4.63 -2.83
C THR A 149 -15.74 4.09 -2.26
N LYS A 150 -16.63 4.99 -1.83
CA LYS A 150 -17.98 4.61 -1.41
C LYS A 150 -18.88 4.45 -2.61
N ILE A 151 -19.52 3.28 -2.75
CA ILE A 151 -20.53 2.98 -3.76
C ILE A 151 -21.72 2.40 -3.01
N ASP A 152 -22.86 3.08 -3.08
CA ASP A 152 -24.05 2.76 -2.30
C ASP A 152 -23.74 2.74 -0.79
N ASP A 153 -23.97 1.62 -0.11
CA ASP A 153 -23.73 1.41 1.33
C ASP A 153 -22.39 0.72 1.64
N THR A 154 -21.55 0.49 0.62
CA THR A 154 -20.30 -0.28 0.72
C THR A 154 -19.09 0.61 0.41
N TYR A 155 -18.04 0.47 1.19
CA TYR A 155 -16.74 1.11 0.99
C TYR A 155 -15.81 0.10 0.35
N TYR A 156 -15.42 0.38 -0.88
CA TYR A 156 -14.44 -0.38 -1.64
C TYR A 156 -13.07 0.25 -1.44
N ILE A 157 -12.11 -0.56 -1.02
CA ILE A 157 -10.76 -0.13 -0.69
C ILE A 157 -9.82 -0.85 -1.63
N ASN A 158 -9.29 -0.16 -2.62
CA ASN A 158 -8.21 -0.68 -3.42
C ASN A 158 -6.86 -0.20 -2.87
N TYR A 159 -5.88 -1.06 -2.92
CA TYR A 159 -4.54 -0.81 -2.39
C TYR A 159 -3.50 -1.56 -3.24
N THR A 160 -2.24 -1.19 -3.09
CA THR A 160 -1.14 -1.93 -3.72
C THR A 160 -0.73 -3.09 -2.82
N SER A 161 -0.85 -4.31 -3.33
CA SER A 161 -0.31 -5.53 -2.74
C SER A 161 1.08 -5.79 -3.30
N VAL A 162 2.06 -6.06 -2.42
CA VAL A 162 3.47 -6.19 -2.83
C VAL A 162 4.02 -7.55 -2.44
N THR A 163 4.63 -8.22 -3.42
CA THR A 163 5.31 -9.51 -3.25
C THR A 163 6.61 -9.51 -4.04
N GLU A 164 7.36 -10.61 -3.98
CA GLU A 164 8.51 -10.86 -4.88
C GLU A 164 8.12 -10.91 -6.37
N ASN A 165 6.83 -11.14 -6.67
CA ASN A 165 6.29 -11.20 -8.03
C ASN A 165 5.86 -9.82 -8.57
N GLY A 166 6.10 -8.77 -7.80
CA GLY A 166 5.79 -7.40 -8.17
C GLY A 166 4.65 -6.77 -7.36
N ALA A 167 4.22 -5.59 -7.80
CA ALA A 167 3.19 -4.80 -7.15
C ALA A 167 1.90 -4.82 -7.96
N GLY A 168 0.88 -5.48 -7.44
CA GLY A 168 -0.47 -5.51 -8.01
C GLY A 168 -1.43 -4.60 -7.26
N THR A 169 -2.64 -4.43 -7.79
CA THR A 169 -3.71 -3.75 -7.06
C THR A 169 -4.73 -4.77 -6.60
N SER A 170 -4.95 -4.84 -5.30
CA SER A 170 -5.96 -5.68 -4.66
C SER A 170 -7.17 -4.86 -4.20
N LEU A 171 -8.28 -5.54 -3.92
CA LEU A 171 -9.53 -4.95 -3.49
C LEU A 171 -10.04 -5.59 -2.21
N ILE A 172 -10.49 -4.76 -1.30
CA ILE A 172 -11.23 -5.14 -0.08
C ILE A 172 -12.52 -4.33 -0.03
N SER A 173 -13.55 -4.86 0.59
CA SER A 173 -14.77 -4.10 0.88
C SER A 173 -15.14 -4.17 2.36
N THR A 174 -15.85 -3.13 2.81
CA THR A 174 -16.40 -3.05 4.16
C THR A 174 -17.66 -2.19 4.19
N LYS A 175 -18.53 -2.43 5.19
CA LYS A 175 -19.69 -1.57 5.48
C LYS A 175 -19.56 -0.83 6.82
N ASP A 176 -18.60 -1.22 7.64
CA ASP A 176 -18.55 -0.79 9.04
C ASP A 176 -17.14 -0.47 9.56
N PHE A 177 -16.09 -0.64 8.73
CA PHE A 177 -14.69 -0.51 9.13
C PHE A 177 -14.28 -1.40 10.31
N CYS A 178 -15.01 -2.50 10.53
CA CYS A 178 -14.71 -3.52 11.53
C CYS A 178 -14.53 -4.89 10.88
N LYS A 179 -15.33 -5.19 9.84
CA LYS A 179 -15.25 -6.42 9.06
C LYS A 179 -14.88 -6.10 7.63
N PHE A 180 -13.90 -6.81 7.13
CA PHE A 180 -13.36 -6.62 5.78
C PHE A 180 -13.48 -7.90 4.98
N GLU A 181 -14.00 -7.79 3.76
CA GLU A 181 -14.08 -8.86 2.79
C GLU A 181 -13.00 -8.65 1.71
N ARG A 182 -12.12 -9.61 1.51
CA ARG A 182 -11.06 -9.58 0.51
C ARG A 182 -11.55 -10.15 -0.82
N HIS A 183 -11.24 -9.46 -1.91
CA HIS A 183 -11.63 -9.85 -3.26
C HIS A 183 -10.42 -10.25 -4.11
N GLY A 184 -9.19 -10.20 -3.55
CA GLY A 184 -7.95 -10.54 -4.24
C GLY A 184 -7.46 -9.45 -5.19
N ILE A 185 -6.54 -9.84 -6.08
CA ILE A 185 -5.90 -8.94 -7.04
C ILE A 185 -6.86 -8.62 -8.19
N ILE A 186 -7.14 -7.35 -8.40
CA ILE A 186 -8.00 -6.84 -9.49
C ILE A 186 -7.20 -6.28 -10.67
N PHE A 187 -5.96 -5.88 -10.47
CA PHE A 187 -5.00 -5.56 -11.54
C PHE A 187 -3.68 -6.25 -11.25
N ALA A 188 -3.26 -7.12 -12.17
CA ALA A 188 -2.01 -7.86 -12.05
C ALA A 188 -0.77 -6.95 -12.01
N PRO A 189 0.34 -7.40 -11.43
CA PRO A 189 1.63 -6.71 -11.45
C PRO A 189 2.15 -6.44 -12.88
N GLU A 190 2.87 -5.35 -13.14
CA GLU A 190 3.04 -4.20 -12.26
C GLU A 190 1.93 -3.18 -12.52
N ASN A 191 1.10 -2.89 -11.54
CA ASN A 191 0.04 -1.88 -11.63
C ASN A 191 -0.17 -1.21 -10.27
N LYS A 192 -0.23 0.12 -10.27
CA LYS A 192 -0.35 0.95 -9.07
C LYS A 192 -1.32 2.11 -9.26
N ASP A 193 -1.63 2.80 -8.17
CA ASP A 193 -2.36 4.07 -8.14
C ASP A 193 -3.75 4.00 -8.78
N VAL A 194 -4.42 2.87 -8.64
CA VAL A 194 -5.77 2.68 -9.15
C VAL A 194 -6.73 3.59 -8.39
N THR A 195 -7.64 4.23 -9.12
CA THR A 195 -8.72 5.05 -8.57
C THR A 195 -10.04 4.64 -9.21
N ILE A 196 -10.94 4.09 -8.41
CA ILE A 196 -12.26 3.63 -8.84
C ILE A 196 -13.23 4.81 -8.77
N PHE A 197 -14.07 5.00 -9.80
CA PHE A 197 -15.11 6.02 -9.81
C PHE A 197 -16.27 5.62 -8.87
N PRO A 198 -16.89 6.57 -8.15
CA PRO A 198 -17.90 6.25 -7.14
C PRO A 198 -19.26 5.87 -7.73
N GLN A 199 -19.41 5.89 -9.06
CA GLN A 199 -20.65 5.54 -9.75
C GLN A 199 -20.37 4.93 -11.12
N LYS A 200 -21.33 4.15 -11.62
CA LYS A 200 -21.24 3.56 -12.95
C LYS A 200 -21.34 4.65 -14.04
N ILE A 201 -20.54 4.49 -15.08
CA ILE A 201 -20.57 5.29 -16.29
C ILE A 201 -21.01 4.38 -17.44
N ASN A 202 -22.15 4.69 -18.07
CA ASN A 202 -22.76 3.85 -19.12
C ASN A 202 -22.94 2.38 -18.67
N GLY A 203 -23.42 2.18 -17.44
CA GLY A 203 -23.75 0.88 -16.88
C GLY A 203 -22.54 0.05 -16.38
N LYS A 204 -21.30 0.54 -16.50
CA LYS A 204 -20.09 -0.14 -16.04
C LYS A 204 -19.37 0.68 -14.97
N TYR A 205 -18.69 0.00 -14.05
CA TYR A 205 -17.70 0.63 -13.19
C TYR A 205 -16.50 1.04 -14.03
N VAL A 206 -15.85 2.13 -13.64
CA VAL A 206 -14.70 2.70 -14.35
C VAL A 206 -13.59 2.94 -13.34
N ALA A 207 -12.35 2.72 -13.74
CA ALA A 207 -11.18 3.05 -12.94
C ALA A 207 -10.08 3.64 -13.81
N PHE A 208 -9.32 4.56 -13.23
CA PHE A 208 -7.98 4.86 -13.69
C PHE A 208 -7.00 3.88 -13.07
N ASN A 209 -6.03 3.43 -13.86
CA ASN A 209 -4.94 2.58 -13.38
C ASN A 209 -3.62 3.02 -14.02
N ARG A 210 -2.50 2.60 -13.43
CA ARG A 210 -1.16 2.97 -13.88
C ARG A 210 -0.28 1.74 -13.99
N PRO A 211 -0.26 1.05 -15.14
CA PRO A 211 0.72 0.03 -15.43
C PRO A 211 2.15 0.61 -15.34
N VAL A 212 3.09 -0.20 -14.85
CA VAL A 212 4.50 0.18 -14.70
C VAL A 212 5.35 -0.68 -15.63
N PRO A 213 5.53 -0.30 -16.90
CA PRO A 213 6.28 -1.10 -17.87
C PRO A 213 7.76 -1.17 -17.52
N CYS A 214 8.36 -2.36 -17.61
CA CYS A 214 9.78 -2.57 -17.32
C CYS A 214 10.70 -2.36 -18.55
N GLY A 215 10.18 -2.42 -19.77
CA GLY A 215 10.96 -2.38 -20.99
C GLY A 215 10.57 -1.25 -21.95
N ILE A 216 9.36 -1.30 -22.50
CA ILE A 216 8.89 -0.34 -23.52
C ILE A 216 7.89 0.61 -22.91
N GLY A 217 8.07 1.92 -23.14
CA GLY A 217 7.18 2.98 -22.66
C GLY A 217 7.50 3.45 -21.25
N ASN A 218 6.65 4.33 -20.76
CA ASN A 218 6.72 4.92 -19.41
C ASN A 218 5.43 4.64 -18.64
N PRO A 219 5.44 4.70 -17.30
CA PRO A 219 4.22 4.65 -16.50
C PRO A 219 3.25 5.76 -16.94
N GLN A 220 2.09 5.37 -17.43
CA GLN A 220 1.07 6.30 -17.91
C GLN A 220 -0.29 5.91 -17.37
N MET A 221 -1.24 6.84 -17.37
CA MET A 221 -2.59 6.61 -16.89
C MET A 221 -3.43 5.91 -17.97
N TRP A 222 -4.07 4.84 -17.55
CA TRP A 222 -5.01 4.07 -18.36
C TRP A 222 -6.39 4.10 -17.75
N ILE A 223 -7.40 3.89 -18.55
CA ILE A 223 -8.79 3.71 -18.12
C ILE A 223 -9.19 2.25 -18.33
N ALA A 224 -9.87 1.68 -17.37
CA ALA A 224 -10.43 0.33 -17.42
C ALA A 224 -11.90 0.34 -17.05
N LYS A 225 -12.65 -0.68 -17.49
CA LYS A 225 -14.04 -0.87 -17.14
C LYS A 225 -14.29 -2.26 -16.56
N SER A 226 -15.27 -2.33 -15.65
CA SER A 226 -15.69 -3.57 -15.00
C SER A 226 -17.22 -3.67 -14.91
N PRO A 227 -17.81 -4.86 -15.04
CA PRO A 227 -19.22 -5.09 -14.73
C PRO A 227 -19.49 -5.18 -13.22
N ASP A 228 -18.48 -5.57 -12.40
CA ASP A 228 -18.64 -6.07 -11.02
C ASP A 228 -17.57 -5.63 -10.02
N LEU A 229 -16.63 -4.73 -10.40
CA LEU A 229 -15.47 -4.26 -9.63
C LEU A 229 -14.32 -5.29 -9.48
N ILE A 230 -14.51 -6.53 -9.91
CA ILE A 230 -13.52 -7.61 -9.81
C ILE A 230 -12.87 -7.84 -11.18
N HIS A 231 -13.67 -7.98 -12.23
CA HIS A 231 -13.19 -8.27 -13.58
C HIS A 231 -13.03 -6.99 -14.37
N TRP A 232 -11.78 -6.55 -14.56
CA TRP A 232 -11.45 -5.32 -15.25
C TRP A 232 -10.93 -5.60 -16.67
N GLY A 233 -11.49 -4.89 -17.63
CA GLY A 233 -11.17 -5.01 -19.06
C GLY A 233 -11.35 -3.70 -19.80
N GLU A 234 -11.49 -3.75 -21.13
CA GLU A 234 -11.64 -2.58 -21.99
C GLU A 234 -10.55 -1.51 -21.72
N GLN A 235 -9.32 -1.98 -21.50
CA GLN A 235 -8.17 -1.13 -21.17
C GLN A 235 -7.85 -0.19 -22.31
N ARG A 236 -7.73 1.12 -22.03
CA ARG A 236 -7.34 2.15 -22.99
C ARG A 236 -6.38 3.15 -22.36
N HIS A 237 -5.36 3.54 -23.13
CA HIS A 237 -4.51 4.66 -22.76
C HIS A 237 -5.37 5.93 -22.62
N PHE A 238 -5.18 6.66 -21.54
CA PHE A 238 -5.93 7.88 -21.24
C PHE A 238 -5.05 9.12 -21.38
N CYS A 239 -3.97 9.22 -20.62
CA CYS A 239 -3.02 10.32 -20.72
C CYS A 239 -1.65 9.91 -20.16
N GLY A 240 -0.62 10.66 -20.50
CA GLY A 240 0.73 10.53 -19.99
C GLY A 240 1.27 11.85 -19.45
N ILE A 241 2.44 11.79 -18.82
CA ILE A 241 3.21 12.99 -18.49
C ILE A 241 3.77 13.51 -19.81
N SER A 242 3.49 14.78 -20.15
CA SER A 242 4.09 15.40 -21.31
C SER A 242 5.61 15.52 -21.10
N SER A 243 6.38 15.32 -22.18
CA SER A 243 7.84 15.43 -22.15
C SER A 243 8.33 16.87 -22.06
N ASP A 244 7.45 17.85 -21.90
CA ASP A 244 7.72 19.28 -21.98
C ASP A 244 7.74 19.96 -20.59
N THR A 245 8.16 19.24 -19.55
CA THR A 245 8.47 19.81 -18.22
C THR A 245 9.88 19.51 -17.80
#